data_ee9decf7e31947d891af3da6741649ae
#
_entry.id   ee9decf7e31947d891af3da6741649ae
#
_cell.length_a   1.000
_cell.length_b   1.000
_cell.length_c   1.000
_cell.angle_alpha   90.00
_cell.angle_beta   90.00
_cell.angle_gamma   90.00
#
_symmetry.space_group_name_H-M   'P 1'
#
loop_
_entity.id
_entity.type
_entity.pdbx_description
1 polymer ?
#
loop_
_entity_poly.entity_id
_entity_poly.type
_entity_poly.pdbx_seq_one_letter_code
_entity_poly.pdbx_strand_id
1 'polypeptide(L)'
;MLNTQVDQSDSTFDVLPMSMSIEKVLTEDQSLADVRTALDKGSGSILLDASQWLDLCDVDCQNELIKLGNRLGKVVQRGKTESPIWRVESKPDKAMPSFSEQSNDAPFHTDASYYPAPMKYLIFLSITPASQGGENLILSHRRLLDSLREKENGREIISILSQSEFPFSMSPSFHVDSSKELPLEVAPVLSDDSIRFQIKAIRNGFHRKPELMSTKKVYAIEQLESHLAGFMKNRGEKLKAGQMLIVNNWRALHARKAFGNEKRLLFRASVEAELE
;
A
#
# COMPACT_ATOMS: atom_id res chain seq x y z
N MET A 1 -3.75 -34.72 -19.17
CA MET A 1 -3.93 -33.70 -18.14
C MET A 1 -2.59 -32.99 -17.98
N LEU A 2 -2.39 -31.86 -18.67
CA LEU A 2 -1.18 -31.06 -18.58
C LEU A 2 -1.29 -30.22 -17.31
N ASN A 3 -0.51 -30.58 -16.30
CA ASN A 3 -0.31 -29.80 -15.08
C ASN A 3 0.59 -28.60 -15.47
N THR A 4 0.01 -27.50 -15.90
CA THR A 4 0.75 -26.24 -16.05
C THR A 4 1.04 -25.71 -14.65
N GLN A 5 2.19 -26.07 -14.10
CA GLN A 5 2.80 -25.28 -13.04
C GLN A 5 3.00 -23.87 -13.61
N VAL A 6 2.16 -22.93 -13.18
CA VAL A 6 2.37 -21.50 -13.45
C VAL A 6 3.67 -21.11 -12.75
N ASP A 7 4.65 -20.73 -13.52
CA ASP A 7 5.94 -20.25 -13.01
C ASP A 7 5.66 -19.05 -12.05
N GLN A 8 5.97 -19.24 -10.77
CA GLN A 8 5.75 -18.21 -9.73
C GLN A 8 6.68 -17.00 -9.93
N SER A 9 7.67 -17.08 -10.82
CA SER A 9 8.63 -16.01 -11.09
C SER A 9 7.98 -14.76 -11.70
N ASP A 10 6.87 -14.92 -12.46
CA ASP A 10 6.19 -13.85 -13.17
C ASP A 10 5.08 -13.16 -12.37
N SER A 11 4.80 -13.60 -11.15
CA SER A 11 3.78 -12.99 -10.28
C SER A 11 4.43 -12.02 -9.30
N THR A 12 3.82 -10.84 -9.12
CA THR A 12 4.16 -9.88 -8.06
C THR A 12 2.95 -9.67 -7.16
N PHE A 13 2.64 -10.70 -6.39
CA PHE A 13 1.57 -10.67 -5.40
C PHE A 13 2.02 -11.45 -4.16
N ASP A 14 2.89 -10.82 -3.35
CA ASP A 14 3.48 -11.39 -2.14
C ASP A 14 2.47 -11.36 -0.99
N VAL A 15 1.39 -12.13 -1.14
CA VAL A 15 0.27 -12.16 -0.20
C VAL A 15 0.07 -13.57 0.33
N LEU A 16 -0.04 -13.69 1.64
CA LEU A 16 -0.38 -14.95 2.30
C LEU A 16 -1.91 -15.11 2.35
N PRO A 17 -2.50 -16.08 1.63
CA PRO A 17 -3.91 -16.40 1.82
C PRO A 17 -4.12 -17.07 3.19
N MET A 18 -5.09 -16.57 3.96
CA MET A 18 -5.45 -17.13 5.26
C MET A 18 -6.83 -17.78 5.17
N SER A 19 -6.91 -19.06 5.55
CA SER A 19 -8.15 -19.87 5.49
C SER A 19 -9.03 -19.73 6.74
N MET A 20 -8.80 -18.72 7.58
CA MET A 20 -9.66 -18.44 8.74
C MET A 20 -10.83 -17.53 8.37
N SER A 21 -11.96 -17.69 9.06
CA SER A 21 -13.11 -16.81 8.85
C SER A 21 -12.84 -15.43 9.46
N ILE A 22 -13.39 -14.38 8.83
CA ILE A 22 -13.27 -13.01 9.33
C ILE A 22 -13.91 -12.84 10.73
N GLU A 23 -14.94 -13.62 11.05
CA GLU A 23 -15.58 -13.63 12.36
C GLU A 23 -14.61 -14.06 13.46
N LYS A 24 -13.79 -15.09 13.20
CA LYS A 24 -12.76 -15.51 14.15
C LYS A 24 -11.74 -14.39 14.39
N VAL A 25 -11.32 -13.69 13.35
CA VAL A 25 -10.42 -12.55 13.50
C VAL A 25 -11.04 -11.43 14.33
N LEU A 26 -12.37 -11.26 14.25
CA LEU A 26 -13.11 -10.27 15.04
C LEU A 26 -13.32 -10.67 16.50
N THR A 27 -13.39 -11.96 16.81
CA THR A 27 -13.84 -12.44 18.12
C THR A 27 -12.76 -13.19 18.92
N GLU A 28 -11.79 -13.78 18.27
CA GLU A 28 -10.75 -14.61 18.88
C GLU A 28 -9.40 -13.91 18.88
N ASP A 29 -8.77 -13.77 20.05
CA ASP A 29 -7.46 -13.10 20.17
C ASP A 29 -6.33 -13.89 19.49
N GLN A 30 -6.41 -15.24 19.50
CA GLN A 30 -5.42 -16.07 18.80
C GLN A 30 -5.46 -15.86 17.29
N SER A 31 -6.65 -15.84 16.69
CA SER A 31 -6.82 -15.57 15.26
C SER A 31 -6.30 -14.18 14.86
N LEU A 32 -6.53 -13.18 15.71
CA LEU A 32 -5.97 -11.84 15.53
C LEU A 32 -4.43 -11.83 15.66
N ALA A 33 -3.88 -12.56 16.62
CA ALA A 33 -2.43 -12.69 16.80
C ALA A 33 -1.75 -13.36 15.60
N ASP A 34 -2.39 -14.36 15.01
CA ASP A 34 -1.91 -15.02 13.80
C ASP A 34 -1.89 -14.05 12.60
N VAL A 35 -2.95 -13.24 12.46
CA VAL A 35 -3.02 -12.15 11.45
C VAL A 35 -1.87 -11.14 11.67
N ARG A 36 -1.69 -10.64 12.89
CA ARG A 36 -0.60 -9.70 13.21
C ARG A 36 0.77 -10.33 12.93
N THR A 37 0.96 -11.61 13.27
CA THR A 37 2.22 -12.32 13.00
C THR A 37 2.52 -12.40 11.52
N ALA A 38 1.53 -12.75 10.70
CA ALA A 38 1.68 -12.81 9.25
C ALA A 38 2.01 -11.44 8.64
N LEU A 39 1.39 -10.37 9.14
CA LEU A 39 1.63 -9.00 8.69
C LEU A 39 2.98 -8.45 9.17
N ASP A 40 3.39 -8.72 10.41
CA ASP A 40 4.55 -8.07 11.04
C ASP A 40 5.84 -8.89 10.90
N LYS A 41 5.74 -10.21 10.77
CA LYS A 41 6.89 -11.12 10.69
C LYS A 41 6.93 -11.94 9.40
N GLY A 42 5.80 -12.00 8.67
CA GLY A 42 5.66 -12.72 7.40
C GLY A 42 5.93 -11.84 6.17
N SER A 43 5.16 -12.07 5.12
CA SER A 43 5.26 -11.34 3.84
C SER A 43 4.88 -9.86 3.92
N GLY A 44 4.26 -9.43 5.02
CA GLY A 44 3.74 -8.06 5.17
C GLY A 44 2.35 -7.87 4.56
N SER A 45 1.72 -8.94 4.07
CA SER A 45 0.37 -8.86 3.51
C SER A 45 -0.37 -10.19 3.57
N ILE A 46 -1.68 -10.12 3.74
CA ILE A 46 -2.58 -11.27 3.84
C ILE A 46 -3.85 -11.04 3.02
N LEU A 47 -4.47 -12.15 2.62
CA LEU A 47 -5.78 -12.18 1.98
C LEU A 47 -6.75 -12.97 2.85
N LEU A 48 -7.87 -12.35 3.20
CA LEU A 48 -8.97 -12.94 3.96
C LEU A 48 -10.23 -13.00 3.11
N ASP A 49 -11.13 -13.93 3.43
CA ASP A 49 -12.49 -13.97 2.89
C ASP A 49 -13.44 -13.25 3.85
N ALA A 50 -14.07 -12.19 3.35
CA ALA A 50 -15.12 -11.43 4.01
C ALA A 50 -16.37 -11.35 3.13
N SER A 51 -16.60 -12.35 2.27
CA SER A 51 -17.72 -12.38 1.31
C SER A 51 -19.09 -12.26 1.99
N GLN A 52 -19.23 -12.74 3.22
CA GLN A 52 -20.44 -12.57 4.05
C GLN A 52 -20.81 -11.11 4.35
N TRP A 53 -19.86 -10.18 4.24
CA TRP A 53 -20.13 -8.75 4.44
C TRP A 53 -20.78 -8.09 3.21
N LEU A 54 -20.82 -8.78 2.07
CA LEU A 54 -21.48 -8.26 0.86
C LEU A 54 -23.01 -8.22 0.98
N ASP A 55 -23.59 -8.99 1.92
CA ASP A 55 -25.01 -8.97 2.22
C ASP A 55 -25.41 -7.79 3.13
N LEU A 56 -24.45 -7.08 3.70
CA LEU A 56 -24.66 -5.90 4.53
C LEU A 56 -24.87 -4.65 3.65
N CYS A 57 -25.60 -3.68 4.18
CA CYS A 57 -25.60 -2.35 3.56
C CYS A 57 -24.20 -1.69 3.67
N ASP A 58 -23.94 -0.69 2.84
CA ASP A 58 -22.64 0.02 2.80
C ASP A 58 -22.19 0.52 4.19
N VAL A 59 -23.13 1.04 5.00
CA VAL A 59 -22.84 1.59 6.33
C VAL A 59 -22.43 0.47 7.29
N ASP A 60 -23.17 -0.63 7.32
CA ASP A 60 -22.88 -1.75 8.21
C ASP A 60 -21.57 -2.44 7.81
N CYS A 61 -21.33 -2.62 6.51
CA CYS A 61 -20.06 -3.13 5.99
C CYS A 61 -18.88 -2.25 6.41
N GLN A 62 -19.00 -0.92 6.33
CA GLN A 62 -17.97 0.01 6.80
C GLN A 62 -17.78 -0.08 8.33
N ASN A 63 -18.83 -0.26 9.10
CA ASN A 63 -18.75 -0.43 10.56
C ASN A 63 -17.99 -1.71 10.93
N GLU A 64 -18.23 -2.83 10.25
CA GLU A 64 -17.46 -4.06 10.46
C GLU A 64 -15.98 -3.86 10.10
N LEU A 65 -15.69 -3.13 9.01
CA LEU A 65 -14.31 -2.80 8.63
C LEU A 65 -13.61 -1.91 9.68
N ILE A 66 -14.33 -0.97 10.30
CA ILE A 66 -13.83 -0.15 11.41
C ILE A 66 -13.54 -1.02 12.64
N LYS A 67 -14.45 -1.94 12.99
CA LYS A 67 -14.24 -2.87 14.12
C LYS A 67 -12.97 -3.70 13.91
N LEU A 68 -12.79 -4.29 12.73
CA LEU A 68 -11.60 -5.04 12.40
C LEU A 68 -10.33 -4.17 12.49
N GLY A 69 -10.37 -2.99 11.89
CA GLY A 69 -9.24 -2.06 11.93
C GLY A 69 -8.85 -1.68 13.36
N ASN A 70 -9.85 -1.45 14.24
CA ASN A 70 -9.61 -1.12 15.65
C ASN A 70 -9.11 -2.33 16.48
N ARG A 71 -9.28 -3.55 16.02
CA ARG A 71 -8.60 -4.71 16.61
C ARG A 71 -7.13 -4.82 16.20
N LEU A 72 -6.76 -4.28 15.04
CA LEU A 72 -5.36 -4.26 14.57
C LEU A 72 -4.56 -3.06 15.08
N GLY A 73 -5.24 -1.97 15.43
CA GLY A 73 -4.66 -0.73 15.91
C GLY A 73 -5.73 0.35 15.98
N LYS A 74 -5.43 1.59 15.63
CA LYS A 74 -6.39 2.70 15.61
C LYS A 74 -6.77 3.06 14.18
N VAL A 75 -8.04 2.90 13.83
CA VAL A 75 -8.55 3.39 12.54
C VAL A 75 -8.52 4.92 12.53
N VAL A 76 -7.94 5.50 11.50
CA VAL A 76 -7.78 6.95 11.37
C VAL A 76 -8.51 7.49 10.16
N GLN A 77 -9.16 8.62 10.37
CA GLN A 77 -9.78 9.38 9.28
C GLN A 77 -8.72 10.20 8.56
N ARG A 78 -8.67 10.09 7.25
CA ARG A 78 -7.79 10.88 6.38
C ARG A 78 -8.65 11.70 5.41
N GLY A 79 -8.43 13.01 5.41
CA GLY A 79 -9.17 13.94 4.55
C GLY A 79 -10.50 14.43 5.15
N LYS A 80 -11.27 15.15 4.33
CA LYS A 80 -12.61 15.70 4.70
C LYS A 80 -13.72 14.74 4.32
N THR A 81 -13.72 13.53 4.87
CA THR A 81 -14.78 12.55 4.67
C THR A 81 -15.60 12.41 5.97
N GLU A 82 -16.87 12.10 5.85
CA GLU A 82 -17.74 11.85 7.02
C GLU A 82 -17.39 10.51 7.71
N SER A 83 -16.85 9.55 6.95
CA SER A 83 -16.46 8.23 7.43
C SER A 83 -14.93 8.10 7.43
N PRO A 84 -14.32 7.38 8.38
CA PRO A 84 -12.90 7.01 8.31
C PRO A 84 -12.61 6.00 7.20
N ILE A 85 -13.63 5.43 6.59
CA ILE A 85 -13.51 4.51 5.47
C ILE A 85 -13.49 5.28 4.15
N TRP A 86 -12.40 5.10 3.41
CA TRP A 86 -12.23 5.71 2.10
C TRP A 86 -12.83 4.82 1.00
N ARG A 87 -13.67 5.41 0.15
CA ARG A 87 -14.18 4.75 -1.06
C ARG A 87 -13.13 4.88 -2.17
N VAL A 88 -12.54 3.75 -2.55
CA VAL A 88 -11.57 3.66 -3.65
C VAL A 88 -12.34 3.39 -4.94
N GLU A 89 -12.67 4.46 -5.65
CA GLU A 89 -13.46 4.43 -6.89
C GLU A 89 -12.96 5.50 -7.86
N SER A 90 -13.11 5.27 -9.16
CA SER A 90 -12.71 6.26 -10.17
C SER A 90 -13.61 7.48 -10.11
N LYS A 91 -12.99 8.67 -10.13
CA LYS A 91 -13.64 10.00 -10.18
C LYS A 91 -13.12 10.78 -11.39
N PRO A 92 -13.57 10.44 -12.61
CA PRO A 92 -13.01 11.01 -13.84
C PRO A 92 -13.16 12.54 -13.92
N ASP A 93 -14.21 13.09 -13.30
CA ASP A 93 -14.51 14.54 -13.35
C ASP A 93 -13.71 15.35 -12.31
N LYS A 94 -12.93 14.70 -11.44
CA LYS A 94 -12.11 15.38 -10.45
C LYS A 94 -10.86 15.96 -11.09
N ALA A 95 -10.65 17.27 -10.98
CA ALA A 95 -9.53 17.99 -11.62
C ALA A 95 -8.14 17.45 -11.20
N MET A 96 -7.98 17.01 -9.95
CA MET A 96 -6.72 16.47 -9.41
C MET A 96 -7.00 15.20 -8.59
N PRO A 97 -7.29 14.08 -9.24
CA PRO A 97 -7.60 12.84 -8.53
C PRO A 97 -6.33 12.21 -7.94
N SER A 98 -6.49 11.58 -6.77
CA SER A 98 -5.46 10.73 -6.15
C SER A 98 -5.32 9.40 -6.91
N PHE A 99 -4.30 8.60 -6.61
CA PHE A 99 -4.16 7.25 -7.18
C PHE A 99 -5.40 6.36 -6.95
N SER A 100 -6.05 6.50 -5.80
CA SER A 100 -7.28 5.78 -5.47
C SER A 100 -8.52 6.22 -6.26
N GLU A 101 -8.46 7.41 -6.87
CA GLU A 101 -9.56 8.02 -7.63
C GLU A 101 -9.32 8.02 -9.14
N GLN A 102 -8.20 7.42 -9.60
CA GLN A 102 -7.85 7.29 -11.02
C GLN A 102 -8.04 5.86 -11.50
N SER A 103 -8.32 5.69 -12.80
CA SER A 103 -8.35 4.38 -13.46
C SER A 103 -6.99 3.97 -14.05
N ASN A 104 -6.03 4.89 -14.16
CA ASN A 104 -4.68 4.61 -14.64
C ASN A 104 -3.88 3.76 -13.65
N ASP A 105 -2.70 3.30 -14.05
CA ASP A 105 -1.77 2.62 -13.16
C ASP A 105 -1.47 3.46 -11.92
N ALA A 106 -1.51 2.81 -10.76
CA ALA A 106 -0.93 3.31 -9.53
C ALA A 106 0.41 2.59 -9.34
N PRO A 107 1.56 3.27 -9.54
CA PRO A 107 2.87 2.64 -9.41
C PRO A 107 3.15 2.23 -7.96
N PHE A 108 4.14 1.35 -7.74
CA PHE A 108 4.52 0.91 -6.40
C PHE A 108 4.82 2.08 -5.47
N HIS A 109 4.19 2.05 -4.29
CA HIS A 109 4.36 3.05 -3.25
C HIS A 109 3.98 2.51 -1.87
N THR A 110 4.36 3.26 -0.84
CA THR A 110 3.75 3.22 0.49
C THR A 110 2.91 4.46 0.69
N ASP A 111 1.82 4.34 1.44
CA ASP A 111 0.93 5.47 1.74
C ASP A 111 1.51 6.39 2.82
N ALA A 112 1.21 7.68 2.71
CA ALA A 112 1.46 8.69 3.73
C ALA A 112 2.94 8.83 4.16
N SER A 113 3.87 8.57 3.26
CA SER A 113 5.33 8.61 3.47
C SER A 113 5.85 9.95 4.01
N TYR A 114 5.08 11.02 3.93
CA TYR A 114 5.40 12.38 4.40
C TYR A 114 4.99 12.67 5.84
N TYR A 115 4.48 11.68 6.58
CA TYR A 115 4.26 11.79 8.04
C TYR A 115 5.37 11.07 8.80
N PRO A 116 5.72 11.53 10.02
CA PRO A 116 6.70 10.84 10.89
C PRO A 116 6.33 9.38 11.13
N ALA A 117 5.08 9.13 11.47
CA ALA A 117 4.50 7.79 11.63
C ALA A 117 3.40 7.57 10.58
N PRO A 118 3.72 7.00 9.40
CA PRO A 118 2.69 6.57 8.45
C PRO A 118 1.79 5.50 9.07
N MET A 119 0.54 5.37 8.58
CA MET A 119 -0.30 4.26 9.00
C MET A 119 0.42 2.92 8.79
N LYS A 120 0.27 2.02 9.77
CA LYS A 120 0.93 0.70 9.75
C LYS A 120 0.22 -0.26 8.82
N TYR A 121 -1.12 -0.33 8.89
CA TYR A 121 -1.89 -1.23 8.06
C TYR A 121 -2.86 -0.49 7.15
N LEU A 122 -3.00 -1.03 5.95
CA LEU A 122 -4.03 -0.67 4.99
C LEU A 122 -4.93 -1.88 4.78
N ILE A 123 -6.23 -1.70 4.93
CA ILE A 123 -7.22 -2.77 4.73
C ILE A 123 -8.05 -2.38 3.50
N PHE A 124 -8.09 -3.25 2.51
CA PHE A 124 -8.86 -3.06 1.28
C PHE A 124 -9.89 -4.18 1.16
N LEU A 125 -11.16 -3.85 1.28
CA LEU A 125 -12.27 -4.77 1.03
C LEU A 125 -12.83 -4.51 -0.37
N SER A 126 -12.80 -5.52 -1.22
CA SER A 126 -13.36 -5.43 -2.58
C SER A 126 -14.87 -5.61 -2.56
N ILE A 127 -15.60 -4.55 -2.89
CA ILE A 127 -17.07 -4.57 -3.01
C ILE A 127 -17.47 -4.90 -4.45
N THR A 128 -16.94 -4.13 -5.40
CA THR A 128 -17.20 -4.33 -6.84
C THR A 128 -15.85 -4.36 -7.56
N PRO A 129 -15.36 -5.54 -7.98
CA PRO A 129 -14.14 -5.64 -8.76
C PRO A 129 -14.33 -5.04 -10.16
N ALA A 130 -13.25 -4.54 -10.77
CA ALA A 130 -13.27 -4.16 -12.19
C ALA A 130 -13.48 -5.39 -13.08
N SER A 131 -14.22 -5.27 -14.18
CA SER A 131 -14.39 -6.39 -15.14
C SER A 131 -13.07 -6.66 -15.88
N GLN A 132 -12.32 -5.60 -16.24
CA GLN A 132 -11.01 -5.70 -16.90
C GLN A 132 -9.97 -4.87 -16.17
N GLY A 133 -8.75 -5.41 -16.01
CA GLY A 133 -7.66 -4.74 -15.33
C GLY A 133 -7.88 -4.63 -13.81
N GLY A 134 -7.21 -3.68 -13.18
CA GLY A 134 -7.34 -3.39 -11.76
C GLY A 134 -6.65 -4.40 -10.85
N GLU A 135 -5.76 -5.23 -11.39
CA GLU A 135 -4.95 -6.17 -10.62
C GLU A 135 -4.11 -5.42 -9.59
N ASN A 136 -4.08 -5.95 -8.39
CA ASN A 136 -3.20 -5.47 -7.33
C ASN A 136 -1.86 -6.18 -7.45
N LEU A 137 -0.79 -5.43 -7.21
CA LEU A 137 0.56 -5.96 -7.08
C LEU A 137 1.04 -5.62 -5.67
N ILE A 138 1.63 -6.61 -5.01
CA ILE A 138 2.22 -6.47 -3.68
C ILE A 138 3.64 -6.98 -3.75
N LEU A 139 4.58 -6.15 -3.34
CA LEU A 139 6.01 -6.48 -3.31
C LEU A 139 6.52 -6.29 -1.89
N SER A 140 6.86 -7.40 -1.23
CA SER A 140 7.41 -7.37 0.11
C SER A 140 8.79 -6.71 0.14
N HIS A 141 9.11 -6.03 1.23
CA HIS A 141 10.44 -5.45 1.47
C HIS A 141 11.55 -6.48 1.27
N ARG A 142 11.37 -7.70 1.79
CA ARG A 142 12.35 -8.79 1.64
C ARG A 142 12.61 -9.12 0.17
N ARG A 143 11.55 -9.38 -0.59
CA ARG A 143 11.70 -9.70 -2.03
C ARG A 143 12.33 -8.57 -2.82
N LEU A 144 11.98 -7.32 -2.51
CA LEU A 144 12.61 -6.15 -3.11
C LEU A 144 14.12 -6.14 -2.83
N LEU A 145 14.53 -6.34 -1.57
CA LEU A 145 15.95 -6.35 -1.22
C LEU A 145 16.71 -7.50 -1.91
N ASP A 146 16.11 -8.70 -1.93
CA ASP A 146 16.74 -9.87 -2.57
C ASP A 146 16.93 -9.60 -4.08
N SER A 147 15.92 -9.07 -4.77
CA SER A 147 16.01 -8.74 -6.18
C SER A 147 16.96 -7.56 -6.49
N LEU A 148 17.09 -6.59 -5.58
CA LEU A 148 18.09 -5.52 -5.73
C LEU A 148 19.51 -6.06 -5.57
N ARG A 149 19.77 -6.99 -4.64
CA ARG A 149 21.09 -7.60 -4.41
C ARG A 149 21.63 -8.34 -5.62
N GLU A 150 20.75 -8.84 -6.49
CA GLU A 150 21.11 -9.51 -7.75
C GLU A 150 21.60 -8.55 -8.84
N LYS A 151 21.40 -7.24 -8.68
CA LYS A 151 21.87 -6.23 -9.63
C LYS A 151 23.34 -5.89 -9.41
N GLU A 152 24.04 -5.54 -10.49
CA GLU A 152 25.47 -5.17 -10.47
C GLU A 152 25.80 -4.12 -9.39
N ASN A 153 25.02 -3.04 -9.29
CA ASN A 153 25.20 -1.98 -8.30
C ASN A 153 24.19 -2.07 -7.13
N GLY A 154 23.56 -3.23 -6.93
CA GLY A 154 22.44 -3.36 -6.01
C GLY A 154 22.80 -3.08 -4.56
N ARG A 155 23.97 -3.52 -4.11
CA ARG A 155 24.46 -3.26 -2.74
C ARG A 155 24.72 -1.77 -2.50
N GLU A 156 25.27 -1.06 -3.47
CA GLU A 156 25.49 0.39 -3.38
C GLU A 156 24.15 1.13 -3.32
N ILE A 157 23.20 0.77 -4.19
CA ILE A 157 21.86 1.33 -4.20
C ILE A 157 21.17 1.12 -2.83
N ILE A 158 21.19 -0.10 -2.29
CA ILE A 158 20.64 -0.41 -0.98
C ILE A 158 21.31 0.43 0.10
N SER A 159 22.64 0.54 0.09
CA SER A 159 23.39 1.34 1.05
C SER A 159 22.98 2.81 1.02
N ILE A 160 22.87 3.42 -0.17
CA ILE A 160 22.42 4.81 -0.30
C ILE A 160 20.99 4.97 0.21
N LEU A 161 20.07 4.08 -0.15
CA LEU A 161 18.67 4.14 0.24
C LEU A 161 18.45 3.93 1.75
N SER A 162 19.36 3.21 2.43
CA SER A 162 19.27 2.90 3.86
C SER A 162 20.00 3.91 4.76
N GLN A 163 21.12 4.46 4.29
CA GLN A 163 21.98 5.32 5.11
C GLN A 163 21.79 6.81 4.86
N SER A 164 21.06 7.17 3.82
CA SER A 164 20.82 8.56 3.46
C SER A 164 19.41 8.99 3.82
N GLU A 165 19.30 10.22 4.27
CA GLU A 165 18.02 10.88 4.52
C GLU A 165 17.43 11.42 3.21
N PHE A 166 16.15 11.11 2.97
CA PHE A 166 15.37 11.58 1.84
C PHE A 166 14.20 12.42 2.35
N PRO A 167 13.91 13.58 1.75
CA PRO A 167 12.76 14.37 2.10
C PRO A 167 11.51 13.82 1.41
N PHE A 168 10.46 13.58 2.19
CA PHE A 168 9.14 13.19 1.72
C PHE A 168 8.18 14.34 1.98
N SER A 169 7.62 14.96 0.96
CA SER A 169 6.66 16.04 1.10
C SER A 169 5.31 15.68 0.51
N MET A 170 4.25 16.01 1.24
CA MET A 170 2.88 15.95 0.71
C MET A 170 2.77 16.82 -0.54
N SER A 171 1.96 16.37 -1.51
CA SER A 171 1.58 17.23 -2.63
C SER A 171 0.61 18.32 -2.15
N PRO A 172 0.76 19.59 -2.60
CA PRO A 172 -0.21 20.65 -2.32
C PRO A 172 -1.65 20.28 -2.66
N SER A 173 -1.86 19.44 -3.69
CA SER A 173 -3.19 18.97 -4.11
C SER A 173 -3.91 18.09 -3.06
N PHE A 174 -3.19 17.53 -2.10
CA PHE A 174 -3.76 16.73 -1.01
C PHE A 174 -3.88 17.51 0.30
N HIS A 175 -3.38 18.73 0.33
CA HIS A 175 -3.41 19.58 1.52
C HIS A 175 -4.79 20.15 1.75
N VAL A 176 -5.42 19.71 2.82
CA VAL A 176 -6.82 20.04 3.13
C VAL A 176 -6.94 21.34 3.93
N ASP A 177 -5.91 21.67 4.70
CA ASP A 177 -5.90 22.82 5.60
C ASP A 177 -4.74 23.76 5.23
N SER A 178 -5.03 24.75 4.40
CA SER A 178 -4.04 25.73 3.94
C SER A 178 -3.48 26.64 5.05
N SER A 179 -4.04 26.57 6.26
CA SER A 179 -3.51 27.30 7.42
C SER A 179 -2.34 26.58 8.09
N LYS A 180 -2.12 25.31 7.78
CA LYS A 180 -1.02 24.50 8.30
C LYS A 180 0.08 24.32 7.27
N GLU A 181 1.29 24.13 7.76
CA GLU A 181 2.40 23.79 6.88
C GLU A 181 2.18 22.41 6.24
N LEU A 182 2.56 22.27 4.96
CA LEU A 182 2.54 21.00 4.25
C LEU A 182 3.41 19.98 4.97
N PRO A 183 2.89 18.81 5.34
CA PRO A 183 3.68 17.74 5.94
C PRO A 183 4.93 17.44 5.11
N LEU A 184 6.05 17.36 5.80
CA LEU A 184 7.34 16.98 5.26
C LEU A 184 8.07 16.15 6.31
N GLU A 185 8.52 14.99 5.92
CA GLU A 185 9.33 14.08 6.76
C GLU A 185 10.68 13.84 6.10
N VAL A 186 11.72 13.68 6.90
CA VAL A 186 13.06 13.34 6.43
C VAL A 186 13.48 12.01 7.04
N ALA A 187 13.64 11.00 6.18
CA ALA A 187 13.90 9.63 6.62
C ALA A 187 14.64 8.83 5.52
N PRO A 188 15.24 7.68 5.83
CA PRO A 188 15.71 6.75 4.81
C PRO A 188 14.54 6.12 4.04
N VAL A 189 14.82 5.67 2.82
CA VAL A 189 13.85 4.90 2.00
C VAL A 189 13.76 3.46 2.47
N LEU A 190 14.87 2.86 2.86
CA LEU A 190 14.95 1.49 3.37
C LEU A 190 15.47 1.50 4.80
N SER A 191 14.99 0.59 5.62
CA SER A 191 15.59 0.20 6.90
C SER A 191 15.64 -1.33 6.98
N ASP A 192 16.10 -1.90 8.11
CA ASP A 192 16.32 -3.35 8.24
C ASP A 192 15.09 -4.18 7.87
N ASP A 193 13.91 -3.71 8.20
CA ASP A 193 12.65 -4.44 8.02
C ASP A 193 11.51 -3.59 7.46
N SER A 194 11.79 -2.36 7.02
CA SER A 194 10.76 -1.48 6.48
C SER A 194 11.19 -0.71 5.23
N ILE A 195 10.19 -0.26 4.49
CA ILE A 195 10.33 0.59 3.33
C ILE A 195 9.38 1.78 3.43
N ARG A 196 9.88 2.95 3.06
CA ARG A 196 9.15 4.19 2.89
C ARG A 196 9.41 4.69 1.47
N PHE A 197 8.45 4.57 0.58
CA PHE A 197 8.66 4.96 -0.81
C PHE A 197 7.40 5.51 -1.45
N GLN A 198 7.50 6.72 -1.96
CA GLN A 198 6.53 7.32 -2.86
C GLN A 198 7.26 8.37 -3.70
N ILE A 199 7.49 8.06 -4.97
CA ILE A 199 8.36 8.86 -5.84
C ILE A 199 7.95 10.33 -5.94
N LYS A 200 6.63 10.62 -6.01
CA LYS A 200 6.15 12.01 -6.06
C LYS A 200 6.43 12.76 -4.76
N ALA A 201 6.32 12.09 -3.60
CA ALA A 201 6.63 12.70 -2.32
C ALA A 201 8.11 13.03 -2.19
N ILE A 202 9.01 12.15 -2.65
CA ILE A 202 10.46 12.38 -2.66
C ILE A 202 10.81 13.55 -3.60
N ARG A 203 10.26 13.56 -4.82
CA ARG A 203 10.50 14.67 -5.76
C ARG A 203 10.00 16.00 -5.21
N ASN A 204 8.80 16.05 -4.63
CA ASN A 204 8.29 17.23 -3.95
C ASN A 204 9.16 17.63 -2.74
N GLY A 205 9.68 16.64 -2.02
CA GLY A 205 10.60 16.87 -0.91
C GLY A 205 11.89 17.52 -1.35
N PHE A 206 12.54 17.06 -2.40
CA PHE A 206 13.73 17.68 -2.97
C PHE A 206 13.48 19.10 -3.48
N HIS A 207 12.29 19.41 -3.99
CA HIS A 207 11.93 20.78 -4.33
C HIS A 207 11.89 21.70 -3.10
N ARG A 208 11.45 21.20 -1.96
CA ARG A 208 11.33 21.97 -0.72
C ARG A 208 12.63 21.99 0.11
N LYS A 209 13.46 20.96 -0.04
CA LYS A 209 14.76 20.80 0.64
C LYS A 209 15.85 20.42 -0.36
N PRO A 210 16.25 21.34 -1.25
CA PRO A 210 17.24 21.08 -2.28
C PRO A 210 18.64 20.75 -1.71
N GLU A 211 18.94 21.20 -0.50
CA GLU A 211 20.17 20.88 0.21
C GLU A 211 20.34 19.41 0.55
N LEU A 212 19.24 18.65 0.60
CA LEU A 212 19.27 17.21 0.82
C LEU A 212 19.46 16.42 -0.49
N MET A 213 19.38 17.08 -1.65
CA MET A 213 19.57 16.45 -2.96
C MET A 213 21.05 16.25 -3.24
N SER A 214 21.42 15.07 -3.75
CA SER A 214 22.75 14.81 -4.30
C SER A 214 22.64 13.86 -5.48
N THR A 215 23.65 13.87 -6.37
CA THR A 215 23.71 13.00 -7.55
C THR A 215 23.55 11.53 -7.18
N LYS A 216 24.17 11.08 -6.07
CA LYS A 216 24.06 9.69 -5.59
C LYS A 216 22.63 9.34 -5.17
N LYS A 217 21.96 10.23 -4.44
CA LYS A 217 20.56 10.00 -4.01
C LYS A 217 19.60 9.97 -5.19
N VAL A 218 19.76 10.92 -6.13
CA VAL A 218 18.94 10.94 -7.36
C VAL A 218 19.16 9.65 -8.14
N TYR A 219 20.40 9.24 -8.36
CA TYR A 219 20.73 7.98 -9.02
C TYR A 219 20.08 6.77 -8.33
N ALA A 220 20.20 6.65 -6.99
CA ALA A 220 19.64 5.50 -6.27
C ALA A 220 18.09 5.46 -6.37
N ILE A 221 17.42 6.61 -6.33
CA ILE A 221 15.95 6.69 -6.49
C ILE A 221 15.54 6.33 -7.93
N GLU A 222 16.25 6.80 -8.96
CA GLU A 222 15.97 6.46 -10.35
C GLU A 222 16.17 4.97 -10.62
N GLN A 223 17.22 4.37 -10.05
CA GLN A 223 17.44 2.92 -10.15
C GLN A 223 16.34 2.13 -9.45
N LEU A 224 15.90 2.55 -8.26
CA LEU A 224 14.77 1.92 -7.56
C LEU A 224 13.48 2.06 -8.37
N GLU A 225 13.16 3.25 -8.87
CA GLU A 225 11.96 3.49 -9.70
C GLU A 225 11.97 2.61 -10.95
N SER A 226 13.10 2.55 -11.66
CA SER A 226 13.27 1.69 -12.84
C SER A 226 13.10 0.20 -12.49
N HIS A 227 13.65 -0.23 -11.36
CA HIS A 227 13.50 -1.61 -10.89
C HIS A 227 12.05 -1.96 -10.57
N LEU A 228 11.34 -1.08 -9.85
CA LEU A 228 9.93 -1.23 -9.55
C LEU A 228 9.03 -1.21 -10.80
N ALA A 229 9.39 -0.41 -11.82
CA ALA A 229 8.72 -0.43 -13.12
C ALA A 229 8.84 -1.80 -13.83
N GLY A 230 9.93 -2.54 -13.59
CA GLY A 230 10.05 -3.93 -14.01
C GLY A 230 8.99 -4.83 -13.38
N PHE A 231 8.80 -4.74 -12.07
CA PHE A 231 7.78 -5.50 -11.36
C PHE A 231 6.35 -5.14 -11.76
N MET A 232 6.09 -3.90 -12.21
CA MET A 232 4.78 -3.51 -12.76
C MET A 232 4.36 -4.30 -14.00
N LYS A 233 5.30 -4.90 -14.73
CA LYS A 233 5.02 -5.72 -15.91
C LYS A 233 4.55 -7.13 -15.53
N ASN A 234 4.87 -7.58 -14.33
CA ASN A 234 4.54 -8.91 -13.85
C ASN A 234 3.02 -9.07 -13.66
N ARG A 235 2.60 -10.31 -13.50
CA ARG A 235 1.21 -10.65 -13.21
C ARG A 235 0.86 -10.20 -11.79
N GLY A 236 -0.23 -9.45 -11.64
CA GLY A 236 -0.88 -9.13 -10.37
C GLY A 236 -2.12 -10.00 -10.16
N GLU A 237 -2.80 -9.80 -9.05
CA GLU A 237 -4.05 -10.49 -8.72
C GLU A 237 -5.21 -9.50 -8.60
N LYS A 238 -6.32 -9.85 -9.24
CA LYS A 238 -7.58 -9.12 -9.11
C LYS A 238 -8.34 -9.63 -7.90
N LEU A 239 -8.61 -8.74 -6.94
CA LEU A 239 -9.47 -9.09 -5.82
C LEU A 239 -10.89 -9.38 -6.30
N LYS A 240 -11.45 -10.52 -5.90
CA LYS A 240 -12.86 -10.85 -6.10
C LYS A 240 -13.72 -10.06 -5.12
N ALA A 241 -15.02 -9.92 -5.41
CA ALA A 241 -15.95 -9.36 -4.43
C ALA A 241 -15.89 -10.13 -3.12
N GLY A 242 -15.89 -9.44 -1.99
CA GLY A 242 -15.75 -10.00 -0.65
C GLY A 242 -14.32 -10.37 -0.23
N GLN A 243 -13.34 -10.34 -1.12
CA GLN A 243 -11.95 -10.52 -0.72
C GLN A 243 -11.41 -9.26 -0.04
N MET A 244 -10.70 -9.49 1.07
CA MET A 244 -10.06 -8.45 1.87
C MET A 244 -8.55 -8.62 1.84
N LEU A 245 -7.86 -7.63 1.30
CA LEU A 245 -6.41 -7.53 1.31
C LEU A 245 -5.98 -6.61 2.46
N ILE A 246 -5.13 -7.11 3.36
CA ILE A 246 -4.50 -6.32 4.41
C ILE A 246 -3.01 -6.24 4.12
N VAL A 247 -2.47 -5.01 4.11
CA VAL A 247 -1.05 -4.74 3.81
C VAL A 247 -0.43 -4.00 4.99
N ASN A 248 0.69 -4.50 5.48
CA ASN A 248 1.57 -3.73 6.36
C ASN A 248 2.35 -2.73 5.50
N ASN A 249 1.92 -1.49 5.54
CA ASN A 249 2.43 -0.37 4.74
C ASN A 249 3.90 -0.01 5.04
N TRP A 250 4.45 -0.54 6.14
CA TRP A 250 5.88 -0.38 6.46
C TRP A 250 6.73 -1.49 5.82
N ARG A 251 6.14 -2.65 5.50
CA ARG A 251 6.86 -3.84 5.04
C ARG A 251 6.59 -4.27 3.61
N ALA A 252 5.62 -3.65 2.95
CA ALA A 252 5.28 -3.97 1.58
C ALA A 252 4.91 -2.72 0.77
N LEU A 253 5.39 -2.68 -0.46
CA LEU A 253 4.92 -1.78 -1.49
C LEU A 253 3.67 -2.35 -2.12
N HIS A 254 2.74 -1.48 -2.47
CA HIS A 254 1.55 -1.85 -3.21
C HIS A 254 1.39 -1.03 -4.47
N ALA A 255 0.82 -1.65 -5.49
CA ALA A 255 0.54 -1.05 -6.79
C ALA A 255 -0.76 -1.58 -7.36
N ARG A 256 -1.29 -0.93 -8.37
CA ARG A 256 -2.50 -1.35 -9.08
C ARG A 256 -2.36 -1.07 -10.56
N LYS A 257 -2.70 -2.05 -11.38
CA LYS A 257 -2.81 -1.86 -12.83
C LYS A 257 -4.02 -1.02 -13.21
N ALA A 258 -3.93 -0.38 -14.34
CA ALA A 258 -5.05 0.35 -14.93
C ALA A 258 -6.28 -0.56 -15.09
N PHE A 259 -7.45 0.04 -15.07
CA PHE A 259 -8.73 -0.64 -15.32
C PHE A 259 -9.62 0.27 -16.18
N GLY A 260 -10.65 -0.32 -16.82
CA GLY A 260 -11.61 0.42 -17.64
C GLY A 260 -12.43 1.45 -16.82
N ASN A 261 -13.23 2.27 -17.51
CA ASN A 261 -14.12 3.27 -16.88
C ASN A 261 -15.35 2.65 -16.21
N GLU A 262 -15.16 1.52 -15.54
CA GLU A 262 -16.20 0.74 -14.92
C GLU A 262 -16.39 1.09 -13.46
N LYS A 263 -17.53 0.67 -12.90
CA LYS A 263 -17.80 0.76 -11.47
C LYS A 263 -16.89 -0.23 -10.72
N ARG A 264 -15.71 0.23 -10.31
CA ARG A 264 -14.86 -0.48 -9.35
C ARG A 264 -14.99 0.20 -8.00
N LEU A 265 -15.28 -0.56 -6.95
CA LEU A 265 -15.40 -0.04 -5.60
C LEU A 265 -14.67 -0.95 -4.61
N LEU A 266 -13.77 -0.35 -3.83
CA LEU A 266 -13.25 -0.95 -2.61
C LEU A 266 -13.50 0.01 -1.43
N PHE A 267 -13.69 -0.57 -0.25
CA PHE A 267 -13.60 0.17 1.00
C PHE A 267 -12.18 0.04 1.56
N ARG A 268 -11.58 1.17 1.94
CA ARG A 268 -10.24 1.21 2.53
C ARG A 268 -10.26 1.80 3.93
N ALA A 269 -9.78 1.04 4.90
CA ALA A 269 -9.43 1.54 6.21
C ALA A 269 -7.92 1.77 6.32
N SER A 270 -7.53 2.84 7.01
CA SER A 270 -6.14 3.14 7.37
C SER A 270 -5.98 3.00 8.88
N VAL A 271 -4.99 2.23 9.31
CA VAL A 271 -4.81 1.86 10.72
C VAL A 271 -3.44 2.29 11.19
N GLU A 272 -3.39 3.14 12.21
CA GLU A 272 -2.15 3.48 12.92
C GLU A 272 -1.77 2.36 13.89
N ALA A 273 -0.46 2.20 14.13
CA ALA A 273 0.01 1.32 15.20
C ALA A 273 -0.54 1.81 16.54
N GLU A 274 -0.87 0.88 17.44
CA GLU A 274 -1.05 1.24 18.85
C GLU A 274 0.28 1.80 19.37
N LEU A 275 0.23 2.93 20.03
CA LEU A 275 1.39 3.44 20.79
C LEU A 275 1.52 2.54 22.01
N GLU A 276 2.66 1.85 22.10
CA GLU A 276 3.04 1.10 23.32
C GLU A 276 3.24 2.03 24.51
#